data_93cce2ba1395f3649af3ed806e73de33
#
_entry.id   93cce2ba1395f3649af3ed806e73de33
#
_cell.length_a   1.000
_cell.length_b   1.000
_cell.length_c   1.000
_cell.angle_alpha   90.00
_cell.angle_beta   90.00
_cell.angle_gamma   90.00
#
_symmetry.space_group_name_H-M   'P 1'
#
loop_
_entity.id
_entity.type
_entity.pdbx_description
1 polymer ?
#
loop_
_entity_poly.entity_id
_entity_poly.type
_entity_poly.pdbx_seq_one_letter_code
_entity_poly.pdbx_strand_id
1 'polypeptide(L)'
;MNKELRAVADNIIDAAIKAVLPDEAVKKTLKDRKFDGKVILVAVGKAAWQMAKAASECLGDRINEGIVITKYGHVKEPIERIECFEAGHPVPDENSFKATQAVIEMVSGLNKNDTVLFLLSGGGSALFEKPKITGEELQDITNQLLACGADIVEINTIRKRLSEVKGGRFAKLCEPAHVLSIVLSDILGDPLDMIASGPACADTTTCEEAWHIVEKYNLNISEDIKKLMDIETPKKLDNVTTFINGSVRELCSAVSRECSKYGYEPVMLTDQLCCQAKEAGSFLASIAKTHCKSGKKLAYIAGGETIVNITGHGKGGRNQEIALSAAEGIKGMSNAAVFSIGSDGTDGPTDAAGGYSDGDTAGVLKNKGIDIFEVLKNNDAYNALKLTEGLIITGPTGTNVNDVSVLLISD
;
A
#
# COMPACT_ATOMS: atom_id res chain seq x y z
N MET A 1 11.60 -4.15 -30.23
CA MET A 1 11.27 -4.73 -28.91
C MET A 1 11.61 -6.22 -28.91
N ASN A 2 12.33 -6.68 -27.91
CA ASN A 2 12.63 -8.10 -27.71
C ASN A 2 11.38 -8.83 -27.17
N LYS A 3 10.73 -9.61 -28.00
CA LYS A 3 9.46 -10.28 -27.67
C LYS A 3 9.59 -11.33 -26.58
N GLU A 4 10.74 -12.00 -26.49
CA GLU A 4 11.00 -13.03 -25.49
C GLU A 4 11.15 -12.41 -24.10
N LEU A 5 11.99 -11.38 -23.96
CA LEU A 5 12.14 -10.64 -22.72
C LEU A 5 10.83 -9.99 -22.28
N ARG A 6 10.05 -9.47 -23.24
CA ARG A 6 8.74 -8.88 -22.94
C ARG A 6 7.75 -9.93 -22.41
N ALA A 7 7.67 -11.09 -23.01
CA ALA A 7 6.79 -12.17 -22.54
C ALA A 7 7.18 -12.66 -21.13
N VAL A 8 8.48 -12.75 -20.85
CA VAL A 8 8.97 -13.08 -19.50
C VAL A 8 8.57 -11.98 -18.49
N ALA A 9 8.74 -10.70 -18.85
CA ALA A 9 8.34 -9.60 -17.99
C ALA A 9 6.83 -9.62 -17.70
N ASP A 10 5.99 -9.81 -18.72
CA ASP A 10 4.53 -9.86 -18.56
C ASP A 10 4.11 -11.01 -17.61
N ASN A 11 4.69 -12.21 -17.73
CA ASN A 11 4.42 -13.33 -16.83
C ASN A 11 4.86 -13.05 -15.38
N ILE A 12 6.00 -12.39 -15.18
CA ILE A 12 6.48 -11.99 -13.85
C ILE A 12 5.52 -10.98 -13.24
N ILE A 13 5.06 -9.99 -14.01
CA ILE A 13 4.11 -8.96 -13.59
C ILE A 13 2.80 -9.60 -13.13
N ASP A 14 2.20 -10.46 -13.96
CA ASP A 14 0.93 -11.12 -13.66
C ASP A 14 1.01 -11.95 -12.38
N ALA A 15 2.08 -12.73 -12.23
CA ALA A 15 2.30 -13.55 -11.04
C ALA A 15 2.53 -12.70 -9.77
N ALA A 16 3.26 -11.60 -9.90
CA ALA A 16 3.58 -10.70 -8.79
C ALA A 16 2.31 -9.97 -8.30
N ILE A 17 1.52 -9.41 -9.20
CA ILE A 17 0.23 -8.75 -8.85
C ILE A 17 -0.69 -9.78 -8.17
N LYS A 18 -0.85 -10.97 -8.75
CA LYS A 18 -1.70 -12.01 -8.18
C LYS A 18 -1.31 -12.38 -6.75
N ALA A 19 -0.02 -12.43 -6.44
CA ALA A 19 0.49 -12.82 -5.13
C ALA A 19 0.16 -11.81 -4.01
N VAL A 20 -0.14 -10.55 -4.36
CA VAL A 20 -0.45 -9.47 -3.42
C VAL A 20 -1.91 -9.02 -3.48
N LEU A 21 -2.77 -9.79 -4.13
CA LEU A 21 -4.22 -9.53 -4.12
C LEU A 21 -4.77 -9.67 -2.69
N PRO A 22 -5.77 -8.86 -2.31
CA PRO A 22 -6.34 -8.88 -0.96
C PRO A 22 -6.89 -10.24 -0.53
N ASP A 23 -7.49 -10.97 -1.45
CA ASP A 23 -8.03 -12.32 -1.20
C ASP A 23 -6.92 -13.35 -0.95
N GLU A 24 -5.83 -13.30 -1.71
CA GLU A 24 -4.69 -14.21 -1.51
C GLU A 24 -4.00 -13.96 -0.16
N ALA A 25 -3.88 -12.72 0.27
CA ALA A 25 -3.36 -12.37 1.60
C ALA A 25 -4.17 -12.99 2.74
N VAL A 26 -5.51 -12.94 2.62
CA VAL A 26 -6.44 -13.52 3.59
C VAL A 26 -6.39 -15.05 3.54
N LYS A 27 -6.51 -15.66 2.34
CA LYS A 27 -6.47 -17.12 2.15
C LYS A 27 -5.18 -17.73 2.69
N LYS A 28 -4.03 -17.10 2.42
CA LYS A 28 -2.71 -17.53 2.92
C LYS A 28 -2.66 -17.57 4.44
N THR A 29 -3.24 -16.57 5.12
CA THR A 29 -3.24 -16.51 6.59
C THR A 29 -4.22 -17.48 7.22
N LEU A 30 -5.41 -17.65 6.63
CA LEU A 30 -6.47 -18.47 7.20
C LEU A 30 -6.32 -19.96 6.92
N LYS A 31 -5.46 -20.34 5.98
CA LYS A 31 -5.21 -21.74 5.63
C LYS A 31 -4.85 -22.56 6.87
N ASP A 32 -5.59 -23.66 7.05
CA ASP A 32 -5.39 -24.65 8.15
C ASP A 32 -5.55 -24.07 9.58
N ARG A 33 -6.02 -22.82 9.74
CA ARG A 33 -6.28 -22.24 11.07
C ARG A 33 -7.57 -22.80 11.67
N LYS A 34 -7.51 -23.04 12.97
CA LYS A 34 -8.66 -23.45 13.80
C LYS A 34 -8.98 -22.35 14.79
N PHE A 35 -10.26 -22.19 15.06
CA PHE A 35 -10.80 -21.23 16.00
C PHE A 35 -11.68 -21.97 17.01
N ASP A 36 -11.44 -21.77 18.30
CA ASP A 36 -12.15 -22.50 19.36
C ASP A 36 -13.50 -21.84 19.70
N GLY A 37 -13.52 -20.51 19.84
CA GLY A 37 -14.71 -19.72 20.18
C GLY A 37 -15.40 -19.09 18.96
N LYS A 38 -16.08 -17.97 19.20
CA LYS A 38 -16.69 -17.15 18.16
C LYS A 38 -15.61 -16.51 17.28
N VAL A 39 -15.91 -16.35 16.00
CA VAL A 39 -15.12 -15.55 15.08
C VAL A 39 -15.93 -14.33 14.69
N ILE A 40 -15.45 -13.16 15.09
CA ILE A 40 -16.04 -11.86 14.78
C ILE A 40 -15.18 -11.20 13.72
N LEU A 41 -15.74 -10.88 12.55
CA LEU A 41 -14.99 -10.28 11.45
C LEU A 41 -15.13 -8.77 11.47
N VAL A 42 -13.99 -8.07 11.45
CA VAL A 42 -13.94 -6.61 11.26
C VAL A 42 -13.00 -6.31 10.11
N ALA A 43 -13.53 -5.79 9.01
CA ALA A 43 -12.72 -5.44 7.84
C ALA A 43 -12.80 -3.94 7.56
N VAL A 44 -11.64 -3.30 7.41
CA VAL A 44 -11.53 -1.85 7.28
C VAL A 44 -10.57 -1.46 6.16
N GLY A 45 -10.96 -0.49 5.35
CA GLY A 45 -10.12 0.08 4.30
C GLY A 45 -10.70 -0.08 2.89
N LYS A 46 -9.94 0.36 1.89
CA LYS A 46 -10.38 0.35 0.49
C LYS A 46 -10.62 -1.07 -0.06
N ALA A 47 -9.85 -2.06 0.41
CA ALA A 47 -9.98 -3.46 0.03
C ALA A 47 -10.79 -4.30 1.04
N ALA A 48 -11.42 -3.66 2.04
CA ALA A 48 -12.09 -4.34 3.15
C ALA A 48 -13.18 -5.32 2.67
N TRP A 49 -13.99 -4.92 1.70
CA TRP A 49 -15.03 -5.80 1.14
C TRP A 49 -14.44 -7.08 0.52
N GLN A 50 -13.38 -6.93 -0.28
CA GLN A 50 -12.74 -8.06 -0.95
C GLN A 50 -12.05 -9.00 0.06
N MET A 51 -11.39 -8.44 1.07
CA MET A 51 -10.80 -9.23 2.17
C MET A 51 -11.86 -9.98 2.97
N ALA A 52 -12.98 -9.33 3.30
CA ALA A 52 -14.09 -9.94 4.02
C ALA A 52 -14.76 -11.05 3.21
N LYS A 53 -14.95 -10.85 1.91
CA LYS A 53 -15.48 -11.87 0.99
C LYS A 53 -14.58 -13.11 0.98
N ALA A 54 -13.26 -12.91 0.84
CA ALA A 54 -12.30 -14.00 0.88
C ALA A 54 -12.29 -14.75 2.23
N ALA A 55 -12.41 -14.02 3.34
CA ALA A 55 -12.53 -14.63 4.67
C ALA A 55 -13.82 -15.46 4.81
N SER A 56 -14.96 -14.93 4.30
CA SER A 56 -16.25 -15.63 4.28
C SER A 56 -16.17 -16.91 3.44
N GLU A 57 -15.50 -16.88 2.29
CA GLU A 57 -15.28 -18.06 1.45
C GLU A 57 -14.39 -19.13 2.14
N CYS A 58 -13.41 -18.70 2.93
CA CYS A 58 -12.52 -19.62 3.65
C CYS A 58 -13.16 -20.23 4.90
N LEU A 59 -13.94 -19.46 5.64
CA LEU A 59 -14.41 -19.83 6.97
C LEU A 59 -15.90 -20.22 7.01
N GLY A 60 -16.72 -19.75 6.05
CA GLY A 60 -18.15 -20.04 5.96
C GLY A 60 -18.87 -19.77 7.29
N ASP A 61 -19.58 -20.77 7.77
CA ASP A 61 -20.36 -20.72 9.02
C ASP A 61 -19.54 -20.51 10.30
N ARG A 62 -18.21 -20.52 10.23
CA ARG A 62 -17.34 -20.21 11.37
C ARG A 62 -17.36 -18.71 11.70
N ILE A 63 -17.69 -17.83 10.74
CA ILE A 63 -17.93 -16.43 11.02
C ILE A 63 -19.30 -16.30 11.66
N ASN A 64 -19.33 -15.82 12.90
CA ASN A 64 -20.58 -15.62 13.64
C ASN A 64 -21.30 -14.36 13.18
N GLU A 65 -20.56 -13.28 13.09
CA GLU A 65 -21.02 -11.98 12.62
C GLU A 65 -19.83 -11.13 12.17
N GLY A 66 -20.07 -10.06 11.42
CA GLY A 66 -19.00 -9.18 10.99
C GLY A 66 -19.46 -7.82 10.49
N ILE A 67 -18.51 -6.90 10.43
CA ILE A 67 -18.69 -5.56 9.86
C ILE A 67 -17.57 -5.26 8.89
N VAL A 68 -17.95 -4.73 7.72
CA VAL A 68 -17.06 -4.14 6.72
C VAL A 68 -17.26 -2.63 6.75
N ILE A 69 -16.15 -1.87 6.80
CA ILE A 69 -16.14 -0.41 6.62
C ILE A 69 -15.24 -0.08 5.45
N THR A 70 -15.81 0.41 4.35
CA THR A 70 -15.08 0.75 3.14
C THR A 70 -15.50 2.11 2.59
N LYS A 71 -14.81 2.62 1.58
CA LYS A 71 -15.20 3.90 0.96
C LYS A 71 -16.41 3.72 0.05
N TYR A 72 -17.13 4.81 -0.19
CA TYR A 72 -18.30 4.85 -1.09
C TYR A 72 -18.02 4.19 -2.44
N GLY A 73 -18.96 3.35 -2.91
CA GLY A 73 -18.90 2.63 -4.18
C GLY A 73 -17.97 1.41 -4.18
N HIS A 74 -17.53 0.93 -3.01
CA HIS A 74 -16.65 -0.24 -2.90
C HIS A 74 -17.34 -1.52 -2.41
N VAL A 75 -18.54 -1.43 -1.89
CA VAL A 75 -19.40 -2.60 -1.61
C VAL A 75 -19.96 -3.09 -2.95
N LYS A 76 -19.75 -4.38 -3.26
CA LYS A 76 -20.21 -4.98 -4.54
C LYS A 76 -21.51 -5.76 -4.37
N GLU A 77 -21.57 -6.63 -3.38
CA GLU A 77 -22.71 -7.50 -3.08
C GLU A 77 -22.80 -7.78 -1.57
N PRO A 78 -23.93 -8.20 -1.04
CA PRO A 78 -24.03 -8.65 0.34
C PRO A 78 -23.13 -9.86 0.63
N ILE A 79 -22.56 -9.90 1.84
CA ILE A 79 -21.82 -11.05 2.35
C ILE A 79 -22.61 -11.60 3.54
N GLU A 80 -22.86 -12.90 3.54
CA GLU A 80 -23.67 -13.53 4.58
C GLU A 80 -23.08 -13.28 5.99
N ARG A 81 -23.93 -12.88 6.95
CA ARG A 81 -23.57 -12.54 8.35
C ARG A 81 -22.63 -11.34 8.50
N ILE A 82 -22.40 -10.56 7.45
CA ILE A 82 -21.51 -9.41 7.48
C ILE A 82 -22.29 -8.18 7.03
N GLU A 83 -22.38 -7.18 7.90
CA GLU A 83 -22.94 -5.88 7.57
C GLU A 83 -21.88 -5.00 6.91
N CYS A 84 -22.23 -4.35 5.80
CA CYS A 84 -21.32 -3.53 5.03
C CYS A 84 -21.70 -2.06 5.12
N PHE A 85 -20.77 -1.23 5.59
CA PHE A 85 -20.89 0.23 5.65
C PHE A 85 -19.97 0.89 4.62
N GLU A 86 -20.48 1.94 4.00
CA GLU A 86 -19.69 2.83 3.17
C GLU A 86 -19.54 4.20 3.83
N ALA A 87 -18.35 4.76 3.82
CA ALA A 87 -17.99 5.96 4.55
C ALA A 87 -16.98 6.84 3.81
N GLY A 88 -16.74 8.05 4.36
CA GLY A 88 -15.90 9.07 3.77
C GLY A 88 -14.40 8.73 3.77
N HIS A 89 -13.77 9.00 2.65
CA HIS A 89 -12.32 8.89 2.44
C HIS A 89 -11.85 9.92 1.39
N PRO A 90 -10.80 10.71 1.61
CA PRO A 90 -9.79 10.63 2.68
C PRO A 90 -10.18 11.30 4.00
N VAL A 91 -11.29 12.00 4.06
CA VAL A 91 -11.79 12.66 5.27
C VAL A 91 -12.88 11.80 5.89
N PRO A 92 -12.79 11.49 7.21
CA PRO A 92 -13.84 10.74 7.90
C PRO A 92 -15.15 11.55 7.96
N ASP A 93 -16.27 10.88 7.95
CA ASP A 93 -17.60 11.47 8.04
C ASP A 93 -18.45 10.76 9.10
N GLU A 94 -19.70 11.20 9.27
CA GLU A 94 -20.65 10.62 10.21
C GLU A 94 -20.87 9.12 10.01
N ASN A 95 -20.77 8.61 8.76
CA ASN A 95 -20.88 7.19 8.48
C ASN A 95 -19.66 6.43 9.00
N SER A 96 -18.44 7.01 8.91
CA SER A 96 -17.24 6.45 9.54
C SER A 96 -17.45 6.28 11.05
N PHE A 97 -18.00 7.32 11.72
CA PHE A 97 -18.21 7.32 13.18
C PHE A 97 -19.28 6.30 13.60
N LYS A 98 -20.39 6.22 12.86
CA LYS A 98 -21.48 5.26 13.11
C LYS A 98 -21.03 3.82 12.90
N ALA A 99 -20.36 3.55 11.80
CA ALA A 99 -19.87 2.21 11.50
C ALA A 99 -18.81 1.74 12.52
N THR A 100 -17.90 2.65 12.94
CA THR A 100 -16.91 2.34 13.98
C THR A 100 -17.59 2.12 15.35
N GLN A 101 -18.64 2.87 15.68
CA GLN A 101 -19.42 2.64 16.90
C GLN A 101 -20.07 1.24 16.89
N ALA A 102 -20.64 0.82 15.77
CA ALA A 102 -21.21 -0.52 15.62
C ALA A 102 -20.15 -1.62 15.82
N VAL A 103 -18.92 -1.41 15.32
CA VAL A 103 -17.81 -2.33 15.58
C VAL A 103 -17.48 -2.39 17.08
N ILE A 104 -17.40 -1.25 17.78
CA ILE A 104 -17.11 -1.20 19.21
C ILE A 104 -18.17 -2.00 19.99
N GLU A 105 -19.43 -1.84 19.64
CA GLU A 105 -20.55 -2.57 20.26
C GLU A 105 -20.47 -4.08 19.98
N MET A 106 -20.17 -4.47 18.75
CA MET A 106 -20.05 -5.87 18.33
C MET A 106 -18.91 -6.60 19.04
N VAL A 107 -17.77 -5.94 19.30
CA VAL A 107 -16.63 -6.57 19.99
C VAL A 107 -16.73 -6.49 21.51
N SER A 108 -17.79 -5.85 22.04
CA SER A 108 -17.98 -5.72 23.48
C SER A 108 -18.43 -7.04 24.09
N GLY A 109 -17.82 -7.43 25.21
CA GLY A 109 -18.22 -8.62 25.97
C GLY A 109 -17.78 -9.97 25.39
N LEU A 110 -16.81 -9.98 24.49
CA LEU A 110 -16.18 -11.19 24.02
C LEU A 110 -15.37 -11.88 25.14
N ASN A 111 -15.12 -13.18 25.00
CA ASN A 111 -14.36 -13.96 25.96
C ASN A 111 -13.01 -14.43 25.39
N LYS A 112 -12.16 -15.00 26.24
CA LYS A 112 -10.77 -15.39 25.89
C LYS A 112 -10.63 -16.44 24.78
N ASN A 113 -11.67 -17.18 24.47
CA ASN A 113 -11.67 -18.18 23.41
C ASN A 113 -12.14 -17.58 22.07
N ASP A 114 -12.73 -16.38 22.10
CA ASP A 114 -13.22 -15.72 20.90
C ASP A 114 -12.07 -15.04 20.15
N THR A 115 -12.24 -14.92 18.83
CA THR A 115 -11.25 -14.29 17.96
C THR A 115 -11.90 -13.16 17.17
N VAL A 116 -11.31 -11.99 17.23
CA VAL A 116 -11.61 -10.90 16.31
C VAL A 116 -10.67 -11.02 15.11
N LEU A 117 -11.22 -11.39 13.96
CA LEU A 117 -10.50 -11.38 12.69
C LEU A 117 -10.52 -9.96 12.13
N PHE A 118 -9.40 -9.24 12.31
CA PHE A 118 -9.25 -7.84 11.91
C PHE A 118 -8.51 -7.74 10.59
N LEU A 119 -9.23 -7.39 9.52
CA LEU A 119 -8.73 -7.26 8.15
C LEU A 119 -8.52 -5.77 7.84
N LEU A 120 -7.28 -5.35 7.61
CA LEU A 120 -6.92 -3.95 7.47
C LEU A 120 -6.23 -3.67 6.14
N SER A 121 -6.68 -2.65 5.43
CA SER A 121 -6.07 -2.16 4.19
C SER A 121 -5.96 -0.63 4.16
N GLY A 122 -5.32 -0.08 3.15
CA GLY A 122 -5.14 1.37 2.98
C GLY A 122 -6.43 2.16 3.10
N GLY A 123 -6.34 3.38 3.64
CA GLY A 123 -7.48 4.26 3.89
C GLY A 123 -8.16 4.09 5.25
N GLY A 124 -7.74 3.13 6.07
CA GLY A 124 -8.31 2.86 7.38
C GLY A 124 -8.27 4.03 8.37
N SER A 125 -7.34 4.96 8.23
CA SER A 125 -7.24 6.15 9.11
C SER A 125 -8.49 7.06 9.08
N ALA A 126 -9.16 7.14 7.94
CA ALA A 126 -10.42 7.88 7.80
C ALA A 126 -11.64 6.98 8.05
N LEU A 127 -11.62 5.78 7.49
CA LEU A 127 -12.75 4.85 7.52
C LEU A 127 -13.03 4.28 8.90
N PHE A 128 -11.99 4.05 9.73
CA PHE A 128 -12.10 3.51 11.09
C PHE A 128 -11.78 4.60 12.12
N GLU A 129 -12.73 5.47 12.35
CA GLU A 129 -12.62 6.58 13.26
C GLU A 129 -13.84 6.71 14.17
N LYS A 130 -13.60 6.84 15.47
CA LYS A 130 -14.56 7.26 16.47
C LYS A 130 -13.88 8.30 17.34
N PRO A 131 -14.14 9.59 17.11
CA PRO A 131 -13.49 10.65 17.87
C PRO A 131 -14.06 10.75 19.29
N LYS A 132 -13.18 11.10 20.24
CA LYS A 132 -13.55 11.44 21.63
C LYS A 132 -14.00 12.88 21.79
N ILE A 133 -13.94 13.64 20.72
CA ILE A 133 -14.32 15.04 20.56
C ILE A 133 -15.36 15.13 19.45
N THR A 134 -15.87 16.31 19.17
CA THR A 134 -16.77 16.49 18.04
C THR A 134 -16.05 16.30 16.70
N GLY A 135 -16.79 15.91 15.66
CA GLY A 135 -16.22 15.78 14.32
C GLY A 135 -15.66 17.11 13.78
N GLU A 136 -16.27 18.21 14.15
CA GLU A 136 -15.82 19.56 13.80
C GLU A 136 -14.46 19.90 14.44
N GLU A 137 -14.29 19.60 15.73
CA GLU A 137 -12.99 19.78 16.43
C GLU A 137 -11.90 18.88 15.84
N LEU A 138 -12.23 17.62 15.50
CA LEU A 138 -11.28 16.73 14.86
C LEU A 138 -10.83 17.25 13.50
N GLN A 139 -11.76 17.79 12.72
CA GLN A 139 -11.47 18.39 11.41
C GLN A 139 -10.62 19.65 11.57
N ASP A 140 -10.95 20.52 12.54
CA ASP A 140 -10.20 21.75 12.80
C ASP A 140 -8.74 21.46 13.17
N ILE A 141 -8.49 20.56 14.12
CA ILE A 141 -7.14 20.17 14.50
C ILE A 141 -6.38 19.54 13.32
N THR A 142 -7.04 18.71 12.52
CA THR A 142 -6.42 18.11 11.34
C THR A 142 -6.00 19.19 10.36
N ASN A 143 -6.85 20.19 10.13
CA ASN A 143 -6.55 21.32 9.25
C ASN A 143 -5.40 22.19 9.79
N GLN A 144 -5.35 22.45 11.09
CA GLN A 144 -4.24 23.17 11.73
C GLN A 144 -2.92 22.43 11.51
N LEU A 145 -2.86 21.11 11.78
CA LEU A 145 -1.67 20.29 11.59
C LEU A 145 -1.19 20.27 10.12
N LEU A 146 -2.11 20.15 9.17
CA LEU A 146 -1.79 20.21 7.74
C LEU A 146 -1.27 21.60 7.34
N ALA A 147 -1.91 22.66 7.81
CA ALA A 147 -1.54 24.04 7.48
C ALA A 147 -0.17 24.44 8.02
N CYS A 148 0.23 23.96 9.18
CA CYS A 148 1.55 24.23 9.76
C CYS A 148 2.67 23.33 9.22
N GLY A 149 2.37 22.36 8.33
CA GLY A 149 3.35 21.47 7.73
C GLY A 149 3.84 20.37 8.66
N ALA A 150 3.01 19.95 9.63
CA ALA A 150 3.31 18.79 10.47
C ALA A 150 3.44 17.53 9.60
N ASP A 151 4.42 16.70 9.93
CA ASP A 151 4.60 15.43 9.23
C ASP A 151 3.55 14.39 9.67
N ILE A 152 3.51 13.27 8.94
CA ILE A 152 2.50 12.24 9.18
C ILE A 152 2.64 11.57 10.58
N VAL A 153 3.86 11.52 11.13
CA VAL A 153 4.11 10.97 12.48
C VAL A 153 3.52 11.91 13.52
N GLU A 154 3.78 13.21 13.40
CA GLU A 154 3.24 14.25 14.27
C GLU A 154 1.70 14.30 14.22
N ILE A 155 1.13 14.25 13.01
CA ILE A 155 -0.32 14.20 12.82
C ILE A 155 -0.91 12.97 13.53
N ASN A 156 -0.34 11.79 13.33
CA ASN A 156 -0.82 10.56 13.97
C ASN A 156 -0.62 10.59 15.49
N THR A 157 0.44 11.19 16.01
CA THR A 157 0.69 11.34 17.46
C THR A 157 -0.47 12.08 18.14
N ILE A 158 -0.99 13.13 17.53
CA ILE A 158 -2.17 13.85 18.02
C ILE A 158 -3.45 13.03 17.81
N ARG A 159 -3.70 12.53 16.57
CA ARG A 159 -4.93 11.82 16.22
C ARG A 159 -5.16 10.56 17.04
N LYS A 160 -4.12 9.80 17.38
CA LYS A 160 -4.21 8.61 18.22
C LYS A 160 -4.81 8.91 19.60
N ARG A 161 -4.56 10.10 20.16
CA ARG A 161 -5.10 10.51 21.47
C ARG A 161 -6.56 10.92 21.41
N LEU A 162 -6.98 11.47 20.26
CA LEU A 162 -8.35 11.96 20.05
C LEU A 162 -9.33 10.86 19.62
N SER A 163 -8.89 9.63 19.43
CA SER A 163 -9.69 8.52 18.91
C SER A 163 -9.95 7.43 19.96
N GLU A 164 -11.12 6.79 19.89
CA GLU A 164 -11.47 5.63 20.72
C GLU A 164 -10.84 4.32 20.20
N VAL A 165 -10.40 4.26 18.93
CA VAL A 165 -9.96 3.02 18.29
C VAL A 165 -8.51 3.02 17.85
N LYS A 166 -7.87 4.20 17.67
CA LYS A 166 -6.48 4.31 17.20
C LYS A 166 -5.47 4.06 18.33
N GLY A 167 -4.18 3.88 17.96
CA GLY A 167 -3.07 3.71 18.91
C GLY A 167 -3.26 2.53 19.85
N GLY A 168 -3.68 1.38 19.36
CA GLY A 168 -3.88 0.15 20.12
C GLY A 168 -5.20 0.04 20.89
N ARG A 169 -6.01 1.10 20.90
CA ARG A 169 -7.25 1.12 21.68
C ARG A 169 -8.29 0.11 21.18
N PHE A 170 -8.40 -0.11 19.87
CA PHE A 170 -9.30 -1.12 19.35
C PHE A 170 -8.96 -2.52 19.86
N ALA A 171 -7.69 -2.93 19.79
CA ALA A 171 -7.29 -4.22 20.32
C ALA A 171 -7.53 -4.32 21.84
N LYS A 172 -7.39 -3.22 22.56
CA LYS A 172 -7.70 -3.14 24.00
C LYS A 172 -9.20 -3.33 24.28
N LEU A 173 -10.07 -2.77 23.43
CA LEU A 173 -11.52 -2.97 23.51
C LEU A 173 -11.93 -4.42 23.25
N CYS A 174 -11.17 -5.17 22.47
CA CYS A 174 -11.42 -6.58 22.19
C CYS A 174 -11.04 -7.51 23.37
N GLU A 175 -10.27 -7.05 24.37
CA GLU A 175 -9.88 -7.92 25.49
C GLU A 175 -11.09 -8.47 26.25
N PRO A 176 -11.03 -9.75 26.67
CA PRO A 176 -9.92 -10.70 26.63
C PRO A 176 -9.84 -11.56 25.35
N ALA A 177 -10.60 -11.27 24.29
CA ALA A 177 -10.56 -11.98 23.03
C ALA A 177 -9.22 -11.74 22.29
N HIS A 178 -8.83 -12.72 21.48
CA HIS A 178 -7.64 -12.61 20.63
C HIS A 178 -7.95 -11.83 19.34
N VAL A 179 -7.09 -10.89 18.96
CA VAL A 179 -7.15 -10.17 17.67
C VAL A 179 -6.17 -10.78 16.70
N LEU A 180 -6.70 -11.44 15.66
CA LEU A 180 -5.92 -11.89 14.52
C LEU A 180 -5.98 -10.83 13.42
N SER A 181 -4.93 -10.03 13.30
CA SER A 181 -4.85 -8.92 12.34
C SER A 181 -4.16 -9.36 11.05
N ILE A 182 -4.82 -9.13 9.90
CA ILE A 182 -4.26 -9.32 8.55
C ILE A 182 -4.20 -7.97 7.88
N VAL A 183 -2.99 -7.52 7.53
CA VAL A 183 -2.73 -6.17 7.04
C VAL A 183 -2.24 -6.21 5.60
N LEU A 184 -2.85 -5.35 4.76
CA LEU A 184 -2.32 -4.92 3.48
C LEU A 184 -1.73 -3.54 3.66
N SER A 185 -0.41 -3.42 3.52
CA SER A 185 0.32 -2.18 3.75
C SER A 185 0.61 -1.46 2.44
N ASP A 186 0.23 -0.19 2.37
CA ASP A 186 0.59 0.76 1.32
C ASP A 186 1.66 1.77 1.80
N ILE A 187 2.26 1.54 2.98
CA ILE A 187 3.29 2.41 3.57
C ILE A 187 4.64 1.70 3.55
N LEU A 188 5.67 2.36 3.04
CA LEU A 188 7.03 1.81 2.98
C LEU A 188 7.57 1.47 4.37
N GLY A 189 8.15 0.27 4.49
CA GLY A 189 8.69 -0.24 5.75
C GLY A 189 7.65 -0.86 6.69
N ASP A 190 6.37 -0.87 6.28
CA ASP A 190 5.25 -1.53 6.98
C ASP A 190 5.10 -1.10 8.46
N PRO A 191 5.15 0.20 8.82
CA PRO A 191 5.02 0.65 10.20
C PRO A 191 3.58 0.46 10.70
N LEU A 192 3.34 -0.63 11.46
CA LEU A 192 2.00 -1.02 11.92
C LEU A 192 1.28 0.06 12.73
N ASP A 193 2.02 0.91 13.42
CA ASP A 193 1.49 2.03 14.20
C ASP A 193 1.03 3.22 13.31
N MET A 194 1.46 3.25 12.05
CA MET A 194 1.07 4.25 11.06
C MET A 194 -0.09 3.76 10.19
N ILE A 195 -0.18 2.45 9.91
CA ILE A 195 -1.26 1.87 9.11
C ILE A 195 -2.58 2.02 9.86
N ALA A 196 -3.53 2.76 9.28
CA ALA A 196 -4.79 3.18 9.91
C ALA A 196 -4.62 3.86 11.29
N SER A 197 -3.44 4.43 11.58
CA SER A 197 -3.03 4.97 12.88
C SER A 197 -3.02 3.92 14.01
N GLY A 198 -2.70 2.67 13.66
CA GLY A 198 -2.39 1.58 14.59
C GLY A 198 -3.53 1.07 15.49
N PRO A 199 -4.72 0.68 15.00
CA PRO A 199 -5.82 0.24 15.87
C PRO A 199 -5.48 -1.01 16.70
N ALA A 200 -4.69 -1.92 16.13
CA ALA A 200 -4.24 -3.17 16.74
C ALA A 200 -2.72 -3.23 16.93
N CYS A 201 -2.08 -2.08 17.11
CA CYS A 201 -0.65 -1.95 17.37
C CYS A 201 -0.43 -1.10 18.62
N ALA A 202 0.46 -1.53 19.53
CA ALA A 202 0.88 -0.72 20.66
C ALA A 202 1.51 0.59 20.17
N ASP A 203 1.16 1.69 20.83
CA ASP A 203 1.63 3.02 20.43
C ASP A 203 2.92 3.38 21.18
N THR A 204 3.94 3.73 20.43
CA THR A 204 5.24 4.15 21.01
C THR A 204 5.27 5.63 21.37
N THR A 205 4.36 6.46 20.82
CA THR A 205 4.35 7.91 21.07
C THR A 205 3.86 8.27 22.47
N THR A 206 4.43 9.29 23.11
CA THR A 206 4.15 9.69 24.49
C THR A 206 3.28 10.94 24.60
N CYS A 207 2.68 11.18 25.77
CA CYS A 207 1.99 12.44 26.06
C CYS A 207 2.94 13.65 25.94
N GLU A 208 4.20 13.50 26.33
CA GLU A 208 5.22 14.54 26.21
C GLU A 208 5.46 14.94 24.74
N GLU A 209 5.59 13.95 23.84
CA GLU A 209 5.71 14.21 22.41
C GLU A 209 4.47 14.90 21.85
N ALA A 210 3.26 14.51 22.28
CA ALA A 210 2.03 15.18 21.86
C ALA A 210 2.00 16.65 22.29
N TRP A 211 2.37 16.94 23.54
CA TRP A 211 2.46 18.31 24.04
C TRP A 211 3.54 19.11 23.30
N HIS A 212 4.69 18.50 23.02
CA HIS A 212 5.72 19.15 22.21
C HIS A 212 5.21 19.58 20.83
N ILE A 213 4.39 18.73 20.16
CA ILE A 213 3.78 19.07 18.88
C ILE A 213 2.79 20.24 19.02
N VAL A 214 1.94 20.22 20.07
CA VAL A 214 1.00 21.31 20.36
C VAL A 214 1.74 22.64 20.55
N GLU A 215 2.84 22.65 21.31
CA GLU A 215 3.66 23.83 21.55
C GLU A 215 4.44 24.27 20.30
N LYS A 216 5.09 23.33 19.61
CA LYS A 216 5.88 23.58 18.39
C LYS A 216 5.09 24.33 17.31
N TYR A 217 3.84 23.92 17.13
CA TYR A 217 2.97 24.50 16.10
C TYR A 217 1.95 25.50 16.65
N ASN A 218 2.00 25.79 17.94
CA ASN A 218 1.05 26.68 18.64
C ASN A 218 -0.41 26.35 18.28
N LEU A 219 -0.76 25.04 18.39
CA LEU A 219 -2.09 24.58 18.04
C LEU A 219 -3.15 25.17 18.97
N ASN A 220 -4.23 25.67 18.41
CA ASN A 220 -5.38 26.13 19.17
C ASN A 220 -6.28 24.94 19.53
N ILE A 221 -6.22 24.49 20.78
CA ILE A 221 -6.94 23.31 21.27
C ILE A 221 -7.82 23.65 22.48
N SER A 222 -9.01 23.04 22.54
CA SER A 222 -9.95 23.19 23.65
C SER A 222 -9.43 22.55 24.95
N GLU A 223 -10.01 22.93 26.10
CA GLU A 223 -9.67 22.31 27.39
C GLU A 223 -9.94 20.80 27.43
N ASP A 224 -10.95 20.35 26.70
CA ASP A 224 -11.25 18.92 26.63
C ASP A 224 -10.20 18.17 25.81
N ILE A 225 -9.68 18.77 24.74
CA ILE A 225 -8.57 18.21 23.98
C ILE A 225 -7.29 18.17 24.82
N LYS A 226 -6.99 19.22 25.60
CA LYS A 226 -5.84 19.25 26.51
C LYS A 226 -5.87 18.06 27.48
N LYS A 227 -7.03 17.75 28.09
CA LYS A 227 -7.19 16.59 28.98
C LYS A 227 -6.89 15.27 28.25
N LEU A 228 -7.24 15.15 26.98
CA LEU A 228 -6.96 13.95 26.18
C LEU A 228 -5.47 13.82 25.83
N MET A 229 -4.73 14.91 25.73
CA MET A 229 -3.27 14.87 25.51
C MET A 229 -2.52 14.29 26.71
N ASP A 230 -3.09 14.38 27.93
CA ASP A 230 -2.52 13.81 29.16
C ASP A 230 -2.81 12.31 29.34
N ILE A 231 -3.61 11.70 28.45
CA ILE A 231 -3.99 10.28 28.54
C ILE A 231 -3.13 9.45 27.61
N GLU A 232 -2.29 8.58 28.17
CA GLU A 232 -1.45 7.68 27.39
C GLU A 232 -2.27 6.65 26.59
N THR A 233 -1.76 6.34 25.42
CA THR A 233 -2.24 5.24 24.58
C THR A 233 -1.70 3.90 25.08
N PRO A 234 -2.31 2.76 24.77
CA PRO A 234 -1.81 1.43 25.11
C PRO A 234 -0.37 1.20 24.64
N LYS A 235 0.54 0.96 25.60
CA LYS A 235 1.98 0.72 25.33
C LYS A 235 2.30 -0.75 25.12
N LYS A 236 1.39 -1.64 25.47
CA LYS A 236 1.53 -3.09 25.33
C LYS A 236 0.18 -3.71 25.01
N LEU A 237 0.19 -4.67 24.10
CA LEU A 237 -0.95 -5.50 23.72
C LEU A 237 -0.51 -6.97 23.74
N ASP A 238 -1.16 -7.77 24.59
CA ASP A 238 -0.83 -9.19 24.73
C ASP A 238 -1.81 -10.10 23.98
N ASN A 239 -2.89 -9.53 23.40
CA ASN A 239 -3.97 -10.23 22.73
C ASN A 239 -3.92 -10.12 21.21
N VAL A 240 -2.84 -9.67 20.58
CA VAL A 240 -2.76 -9.42 19.13
C VAL A 240 -1.72 -10.30 18.47
N THR A 241 -2.10 -10.88 17.32
CA THR A 241 -1.15 -11.46 16.34
C THR A 241 -1.37 -10.82 14.99
N THR A 242 -0.35 -10.21 14.40
CA THR A 242 -0.44 -9.49 13.13
C THR A 242 0.34 -10.20 12.03
N PHE A 243 -0.27 -10.30 10.84
CA PHE A 243 0.34 -10.77 9.60
C PHE A 243 0.26 -9.67 8.54
N ILE A 244 1.40 -9.26 7.99
CA ILE A 244 1.49 -8.37 6.85
C ILE A 244 1.70 -9.25 5.62
N ASN A 245 0.63 -9.57 4.90
CA ASN A 245 0.64 -10.47 3.76
C ASN A 245 0.41 -9.76 2.41
N GLY A 246 0.29 -8.44 2.41
CA GLY A 246 0.30 -7.61 1.23
C GLY A 246 1.13 -6.37 1.53
N SER A 247 2.32 -6.29 0.93
CA SER A 247 3.24 -5.16 1.05
C SER A 247 4.18 -5.15 -0.15
N VAL A 248 4.92 -4.07 -0.31
CA VAL A 248 5.97 -3.97 -1.34
C VAL A 248 7.00 -5.10 -1.21
N ARG A 249 7.29 -5.54 0.02
CA ARG A 249 8.19 -6.66 0.29
C ARG A 249 7.65 -7.99 -0.25
N GLU A 250 6.36 -8.26 -0.05
CA GLU A 250 5.70 -9.45 -0.62
C GLU A 250 5.64 -9.37 -2.16
N LEU A 251 5.39 -8.20 -2.73
CA LEU A 251 5.42 -7.95 -4.17
C LEU A 251 6.81 -8.27 -4.74
N CYS A 252 7.87 -7.73 -4.16
CA CYS A 252 9.25 -8.01 -4.56
C CYS A 252 9.63 -9.50 -4.39
N SER A 253 9.17 -10.12 -3.30
CA SER A 253 9.39 -11.55 -3.05
C SER A 253 8.68 -12.43 -4.10
N ALA A 254 7.49 -12.03 -4.55
CA ALA A 254 6.78 -12.71 -5.62
C ALA A 254 7.52 -12.57 -6.96
N VAL A 255 7.98 -11.37 -7.30
CA VAL A 255 8.86 -11.14 -8.47
C VAL A 255 10.09 -12.02 -8.41
N SER A 256 10.79 -12.06 -7.26
CA SER A 256 11.99 -12.88 -7.07
C SER A 256 11.73 -14.37 -7.33
N ARG A 257 10.65 -14.92 -6.75
CA ARG A 257 10.26 -16.31 -6.98
C ARG A 257 9.94 -16.59 -8.45
N GLU A 258 9.26 -15.67 -9.11
CA GLU A 258 8.90 -15.84 -10.52
C GLU A 258 10.12 -15.74 -11.43
N CYS A 259 11.01 -14.77 -11.23
CA CYS A 259 12.29 -14.67 -11.94
C CYS A 259 13.09 -15.97 -11.87
N SER A 260 13.13 -16.61 -10.69
CA SER A 260 13.84 -17.89 -10.50
C SER A 260 13.27 -19.03 -11.37
N LYS A 261 11.95 -19.06 -11.63
CA LYS A 261 11.33 -20.07 -12.51
C LYS A 261 11.78 -19.92 -13.96
N TYR A 262 12.14 -18.71 -14.39
CA TYR A 262 12.71 -18.44 -15.72
C TYR A 262 14.25 -18.56 -15.76
N GLY A 263 14.84 -19.05 -14.68
CA GLY A 263 16.30 -19.28 -14.59
C GLY A 263 17.11 -18.03 -14.28
N TYR A 264 16.46 -16.91 -13.90
CA TYR A 264 17.19 -15.74 -13.42
C TYR A 264 17.65 -15.93 -11.98
N GLU A 265 18.85 -15.41 -11.67
CA GLU A 265 19.35 -15.22 -10.31
C GLU A 265 18.81 -13.88 -9.78
N PRO A 266 17.83 -13.87 -8.85
CA PRO A 266 17.24 -12.63 -8.38
C PRO A 266 18.14 -11.97 -7.33
N VAL A 267 18.32 -10.66 -7.48
CA VAL A 267 19.09 -9.79 -6.57
C VAL A 267 18.14 -8.70 -6.06
N MET A 268 17.78 -8.78 -4.79
CA MET A 268 17.01 -7.73 -4.13
C MET A 268 17.92 -6.53 -3.85
N LEU A 269 17.65 -5.38 -4.47
CA LEU A 269 18.34 -4.12 -4.21
C LEU A 269 17.78 -3.41 -2.99
N THR A 270 16.47 -3.22 -2.97
CA THR A 270 15.74 -2.54 -1.88
C THR A 270 14.23 -2.82 -1.98
N ASP A 271 13.52 -2.70 -0.86
CA ASP A 271 12.06 -2.63 -0.78
C ASP A 271 11.58 -1.25 -0.29
N GLN A 272 12.47 -0.24 -0.32
CA GLN A 272 12.22 1.13 0.16
C GLN A 272 12.74 2.20 -0.83
N LEU A 273 12.60 1.96 -2.13
CA LEU A 273 13.01 2.90 -3.17
C LEU A 273 12.13 4.16 -3.11
N CYS A 274 12.72 5.34 -2.85
CA CYS A 274 11.98 6.60 -2.71
C CYS A 274 12.65 7.81 -3.39
N CYS A 275 13.54 7.61 -4.35
CA CYS A 275 14.18 8.68 -5.12
C CYS A 275 13.30 9.15 -6.30
N GLN A 276 13.81 10.11 -7.10
CA GLN A 276 13.16 10.49 -8.34
C GLN A 276 13.13 9.31 -9.34
N ALA A 277 11.99 9.11 -9.99
CA ALA A 277 11.76 8.01 -10.93
C ALA A 277 12.81 7.91 -12.03
N LYS A 278 13.12 9.03 -12.69
CA LYS A 278 14.15 9.07 -13.76
C LYS A 278 15.54 8.68 -13.27
N GLU A 279 15.90 8.99 -12.01
CA GLU A 279 17.20 8.63 -11.44
C GLU A 279 17.24 7.12 -11.12
N ALA A 280 16.13 6.54 -10.64
CA ALA A 280 16.02 5.10 -10.45
C ALA A 280 16.21 4.33 -11.77
N GLY A 281 15.58 4.77 -12.85
CA GLY A 281 15.75 4.17 -14.18
C GLY A 281 17.20 4.27 -14.70
N SER A 282 17.82 5.43 -14.53
CA SER A 282 19.23 5.64 -14.88
C SER A 282 20.19 4.75 -14.07
N PHE A 283 19.89 4.56 -12.78
CA PHE A 283 20.65 3.67 -11.90
C PHE A 283 20.53 2.20 -12.33
N LEU A 284 19.33 1.72 -12.64
CA LEU A 284 19.13 0.35 -13.17
C LEU A 284 19.87 0.14 -14.48
N ALA A 285 19.87 1.13 -15.37
CA ALA A 285 20.64 1.07 -16.62
C ALA A 285 22.16 1.02 -16.37
N SER A 286 22.65 1.67 -15.32
CA SER A 286 24.07 1.60 -14.93
C SER A 286 24.47 0.21 -14.44
N ILE A 287 23.58 -0.47 -13.70
CA ILE A 287 23.75 -1.88 -13.32
C ILE A 287 23.79 -2.78 -14.57
N ALA A 288 22.87 -2.53 -15.53
CA ALA A 288 22.86 -3.28 -16.80
C ALA A 288 24.21 -3.17 -17.54
N LYS A 289 24.79 -1.97 -17.65
CA LYS A 289 26.11 -1.75 -18.29
C LYS A 289 27.21 -2.58 -17.64
N THR A 290 27.17 -2.73 -16.33
CA THR A 290 28.17 -3.50 -15.57
C THR A 290 28.04 -5.00 -15.80
N HIS A 291 26.80 -5.49 -15.89
CA HIS A 291 26.52 -6.95 -15.81
C HIS A 291 26.06 -7.58 -17.13
N CYS A 292 25.75 -6.81 -18.18
CA CYS A 292 25.23 -7.35 -19.47
C CYS A 292 26.14 -8.37 -20.17
N LYS A 293 27.41 -8.47 -19.78
CA LYS A 293 28.39 -9.43 -20.32
C LYS A 293 28.81 -10.50 -19.32
N SER A 294 28.04 -10.68 -18.25
CA SER A 294 28.39 -11.62 -17.17
C SER A 294 28.22 -13.11 -17.56
N GLY A 295 27.50 -13.41 -18.65
CA GLY A 295 27.11 -14.77 -19.02
C GLY A 295 26.14 -15.42 -18.01
N LYS A 296 25.38 -14.59 -17.29
CA LYS A 296 24.40 -15.03 -16.29
C LYS A 296 23.06 -14.38 -16.55
N LYS A 297 21.97 -15.11 -16.27
CA LYS A 297 20.64 -14.55 -16.18
C LYS A 297 20.46 -13.89 -14.83
N LEU A 298 20.35 -12.56 -14.80
CA LEU A 298 20.24 -11.78 -13.57
C LEU A 298 18.95 -10.96 -13.56
N ALA A 299 18.31 -10.89 -12.41
CA ALA A 299 17.13 -10.03 -12.19
C ALA A 299 17.38 -9.13 -10.97
N TYR A 300 17.57 -7.83 -11.19
CA TYR A 300 17.70 -6.86 -10.12
C TYR A 300 16.35 -6.25 -9.81
N ILE A 301 15.94 -6.32 -8.54
CA ILE A 301 14.59 -6.00 -8.07
C ILE A 301 14.65 -4.85 -7.07
N ALA A 302 13.87 -3.81 -7.30
CA ALA A 302 13.72 -2.68 -6.39
C ALA A 302 12.23 -2.37 -6.21
N GLY A 303 11.75 -2.44 -4.98
CA GLY A 303 10.39 -2.05 -4.61
C GLY A 303 10.37 -0.72 -3.88
N GLY A 304 9.27 0.00 -3.95
CA GLY A 304 9.13 1.26 -3.24
C GLY A 304 8.09 2.18 -3.84
N GLU A 305 8.24 3.47 -3.60
CA GLU A 305 7.40 4.53 -4.14
C GLU A 305 8.28 5.71 -4.56
N THR A 306 8.63 5.77 -5.84
CA THR A 306 9.40 6.89 -6.39
C THR A 306 8.53 8.13 -6.60
N ILE A 307 9.17 9.28 -6.76
CA ILE A 307 8.49 10.55 -7.01
C ILE A 307 8.79 11.09 -8.40
N VAL A 308 7.88 11.90 -8.93
CA VAL A 308 8.05 12.65 -10.17
C VAL A 308 7.99 14.14 -9.87
N ASN A 309 9.03 14.88 -10.27
CA ASN A 309 8.97 16.33 -10.28
C ASN A 309 8.26 16.78 -11.56
N ILE A 310 7.07 17.36 -11.40
CA ILE A 310 6.29 17.85 -12.52
C ILE A 310 6.89 19.18 -12.99
N THR A 311 7.51 19.15 -14.18
CA THR A 311 8.14 20.33 -14.82
C THR A 311 7.51 20.66 -16.18
N GLY A 312 6.69 19.76 -16.70
CA GLY A 312 6.06 19.86 -18.01
C GLY A 312 4.54 19.65 -17.95
N HIS A 313 3.95 19.47 -19.13
CA HIS A 313 2.50 19.30 -19.31
C HIS A 313 2.15 17.95 -19.97
N GLY A 314 3.11 17.05 -20.09
CA GLY A 314 2.94 15.74 -20.70
C GLY A 314 2.09 14.79 -19.87
N LYS A 315 1.91 13.58 -20.38
CA LYS A 315 1.17 12.50 -19.72
C LYS A 315 2.13 11.37 -19.35
N GLY A 316 2.08 10.91 -18.10
CA GLY A 316 2.91 9.82 -17.61
C GLY A 316 2.75 9.59 -16.11
N GLY A 317 3.54 8.68 -15.60
CA GLY A 317 3.64 8.38 -14.18
C GLY A 317 5.06 7.94 -13.83
N ARG A 318 5.30 7.68 -12.53
CA ARG A 318 6.62 7.35 -11.99
C ARG A 318 7.19 6.04 -12.57
N ASN A 319 6.37 5.04 -12.72
CA ASN A 319 6.79 3.74 -13.26
C ASN A 319 7.12 3.82 -14.76
N GLN A 320 6.37 4.62 -15.51
CA GLN A 320 6.65 4.90 -16.90
C GLN A 320 7.95 5.70 -17.07
N GLU A 321 8.21 6.69 -16.19
CA GLU A 321 9.46 7.45 -16.22
C GLU A 321 10.68 6.57 -15.88
N ILE A 322 10.58 5.62 -14.94
CA ILE A 322 11.65 4.67 -14.63
C ILE A 322 12.03 3.88 -15.90
N ALA A 323 11.03 3.27 -16.54
CA ALA A 323 11.26 2.45 -17.72
C ALA A 323 11.85 3.27 -18.89
N LEU A 324 11.29 4.46 -19.15
CA LEU A 324 11.76 5.33 -20.24
C LEU A 324 13.17 5.86 -19.98
N SER A 325 13.48 6.26 -18.75
CA SER A 325 14.80 6.75 -18.38
C SER A 325 15.88 5.66 -18.54
N ALA A 326 15.55 4.41 -18.22
CA ALA A 326 16.48 3.30 -18.42
C ALA A 326 16.80 3.05 -19.89
N ALA A 327 15.87 3.34 -20.81
CA ALA A 327 15.98 3.00 -22.23
C ALA A 327 17.25 3.55 -22.91
N GLU A 328 17.65 4.80 -22.60
CA GLU A 328 18.88 5.37 -23.21
C GLU A 328 20.14 4.68 -22.70
N GLY A 329 20.16 4.29 -21.41
CA GLY A 329 21.33 3.64 -20.82
C GLY A 329 21.52 2.18 -21.24
N ILE A 330 20.45 1.47 -21.61
CA ILE A 330 20.49 0.07 -22.08
C ILE A 330 20.44 -0.06 -23.62
N LYS A 331 20.48 1.06 -24.33
CA LYS A 331 20.42 1.11 -25.80
C LYS A 331 21.42 0.17 -26.47
N GLY A 332 20.93 -0.66 -27.39
CA GLY A 332 21.71 -1.64 -28.13
C GLY A 332 22.07 -2.91 -27.34
N MET A 333 21.61 -3.06 -26.09
CA MET A 333 21.76 -4.30 -25.32
C MET A 333 20.60 -5.24 -25.64
N SER A 334 20.83 -6.21 -26.52
CA SER A 334 19.77 -7.17 -26.94
C SER A 334 19.28 -8.08 -25.80
N ASN A 335 20.07 -8.19 -24.72
CA ASN A 335 19.81 -9.08 -23.58
C ASN A 335 19.37 -8.37 -22.30
N ALA A 336 19.03 -7.08 -22.36
CA ALA A 336 18.61 -6.31 -21.20
C ALA A 336 17.22 -5.66 -21.40
N ALA A 337 16.42 -5.70 -20.35
CA ALA A 337 15.14 -5.01 -20.29
C ALA A 337 14.88 -4.45 -18.88
N VAL A 338 14.18 -3.32 -18.81
CA VAL A 338 13.72 -2.73 -17.56
C VAL A 338 12.20 -2.56 -17.62
N PHE A 339 11.51 -3.00 -16.58
CA PHE A 339 10.11 -2.68 -16.39
C PHE A 339 9.84 -2.16 -14.98
N SER A 340 8.80 -1.36 -14.84
CA SER A 340 8.32 -0.86 -13.55
C SER A 340 6.81 -0.75 -13.57
N ILE A 341 6.15 -1.16 -12.49
CA ILE A 341 4.70 -1.16 -12.35
C ILE A 341 4.24 -0.71 -10.98
N GLY A 342 3.10 -0.02 -10.93
CA GLY A 342 2.28 0.15 -9.74
C GLY A 342 1.37 -1.06 -9.55
N SER A 343 1.32 -1.60 -8.34
CA SER A 343 0.53 -2.78 -8.03
C SER A 343 -0.98 -2.56 -8.15
N ASP A 344 -1.46 -1.32 -8.11
CA ASP A 344 -2.87 -0.95 -8.24
C ASP A 344 -3.39 -0.94 -9.69
N GLY A 345 -2.47 -1.08 -10.66
CA GLY A 345 -2.78 -1.11 -12.09
C GLY A 345 -2.91 0.26 -12.73
N THR A 346 -2.49 1.32 -12.02
CA THR A 346 -2.48 2.69 -12.51
C THR A 346 -1.13 3.36 -12.24
N ASP A 347 -0.75 4.32 -13.10
CA ASP A 347 0.49 5.07 -12.92
C ASP A 347 0.29 6.52 -13.38
N GLY A 348 0.20 7.43 -12.41
CA GLY A 348 -0.20 8.81 -12.63
C GLY A 348 -1.62 8.92 -13.23
N PRO A 349 -1.92 9.96 -14.02
CA PRO A 349 -3.24 10.16 -14.64
C PRO A 349 -3.40 9.33 -15.93
N THR A 350 -2.95 8.06 -15.92
CA THR A 350 -2.97 7.18 -17.09
C THR A 350 -3.72 5.87 -16.81
N ASP A 351 -4.02 5.13 -17.87
CA ASP A 351 -4.61 3.79 -17.84
C ASP A 351 -3.54 2.66 -17.83
N ALA A 352 -2.27 3.04 -17.81
CA ALA A 352 -1.16 2.10 -17.71
C ALA A 352 -0.77 1.86 -16.25
N ALA A 353 -0.44 0.63 -15.90
CA ALA A 353 0.17 0.26 -14.63
C ALA A 353 1.64 0.68 -14.54
N GLY A 354 2.28 0.90 -15.68
CA GLY A 354 3.67 1.28 -15.75
C GLY A 354 4.27 1.16 -17.14
N GLY A 355 5.58 0.90 -17.19
CA GLY A 355 6.34 0.89 -18.44
C GLY A 355 7.36 -0.24 -18.54
N TYR A 356 7.69 -0.58 -19.78
CA TYR A 356 8.73 -1.51 -20.19
C TYR A 356 9.63 -0.86 -21.22
N SER A 357 10.92 -1.09 -21.12
CA SER A 357 11.90 -0.75 -22.15
C SER A 357 12.99 -1.81 -22.29
N ASP A 358 13.55 -1.91 -23.49
CA ASP A 358 14.68 -2.78 -23.81
C ASP A 358 15.71 -2.05 -24.67
N GLY A 359 16.71 -2.77 -25.15
CA GLY A 359 17.79 -2.20 -25.94
C GLY A 359 17.36 -1.55 -27.26
N ASP A 360 16.16 -1.85 -27.77
CA ASP A 360 15.63 -1.28 -29.02
C ASP A 360 14.87 0.03 -28.79
N THR A 361 14.32 0.24 -27.58
CA THR A 361 13.36 1.31 -27.26
C THR A 361 13.92 2.70 -27.64
N ALA A 362 15.13 3.05 -27.20
CA ALA A 362 15.75 4.34 -27.52
C ALA A 362 16.01 4.51 -29.01
N GLY A 363 16.38 3.43 -29.72
CA GLY A 363 16.57 3.44 -31.17
C GLY A 363 15.29 3.76 -31.94
N VAL A 364 14.19 3.13 -31.55
CA VAL A 364 12.86 3.36 -32.14
C VAL A 364 12.41 4.81 -31.94
N LEU A 365 12.56 5.37 -30.75
CA LEU A 365 12.21 6.76 -30.46
C LEU A 365 13.07 7.73 -31.26
N LYS A 366 14.38 7.52 -31.31
CA LYS A 366 15.30 8.34 -32.08
C LYS A 366 14.95 8.36 -33.57
N ASN A 367 14.59 7.20 -34.17
CA ASN A 367 14.17 7.10 -35.56
C ASN A 367 12.86 7.85 -35.86
N LYS A 368 12.04 8.08 -34.82
CA LYS A 368 10.80 8.90 -34.89
C LYS A 368 11.08 10.38 -34.57
N GLY A 369 12.34 10.79 -34.38
CA GLY A 369 12.72 12.17 -34.06
C GLY A 369 12.41 12.57 -32.61
N ILE A 370 12.24 11.61 -31.71
CA ILE A 370 11.88 11.84 -30.31
C ILE A 370 13.14 11.72 -29.44
N ASP A 371 13.42 12.78 -28.67
CA ASP A 371 14.49 12.82 -27.67
C ASP A 371 13.93 12.43 -26.30
N ILE A 372 14.45 11.37 -25.69
CA ILE A 372 14.02 10.84 -24.39
C ILE A 372 14.19 11.88 -23.29
N PHE A 373 15.26 12.69 -23.30
CA PHE A 373 15.51 13.68 -22.27
C PHE A 373 14.48 14.82 -22.31
N GLU A 374 14.08 15.28 -23.50
CA GLU A 374 13.03 16.29 -23.64
C GLU A 374 11.65 15.70 -23.27
N VAL A 375 11.40 14.43 -23.56
CA VAL A 375 10.18 13.73 -23.12
C VAL A 375 10.09 13.66 -21.61
N LEU A 376 11.17 13.23 -20.93
CA LEU A 376 11.23 13.14 -19.46
C LEU A 376 11.11 14.52 -18.81
N LYS A 377 11.72 15.56 -19.39
CA LYS A 377 11.59 16.94 -18.92
C LYS A 377 10.18 17.48 -19.04
N ASN A 378 9.43 17.03 -20.04
CA ASN A 378 8.02 17.37 -20.23
C ASN A 378 7.06 16.42 -19.47
N ASN A 379 7.55 15.43 -18.72
CA ASN A 379 6.77 14.39 -18.04
C ASN A 379 5.82 13.62 -18.98
N ASP A 380 6.27 13.30 -20.21
CA ASP A 380 5.43 12.73 -21.28
C ASP A 380 5.78 11.25 -21.58
N ALA A 381 6.17 10.50 -20.58
CA ALA A 381 6.61 9.11 -20.70
C ALA A 381 5.55 8.18 -21.33
N TYR A 382 4.27 8.42 -21.05
CA TYR A 382 3.15 7.65 -21.61
C TYR A 382 3.16 7.65 -23.14
N ASN A 383 3.22 8.83 -23.76
CA ASN A 383 3.16 8.95 -25.20
C ASN A 383 4.40 8.34 -25.87
N ALA A 384 5.58 8.49 -25.30
CA ALA A 384 6.79 7.88 -25.82
C ALA A 384 6.75 6.34 -25.72
N LEU A 385 6.37 5.78 -24.58
CA LEU A 385 6.26 4.33 -24.38
C LEU A 385 5.16 3.71 -25.25
N LYS A 386 4.06 4.43 -25.49
CA LYS A 386 3.01 3.99 -26.42
C LYS A 386 3.54 3.77 -27.83
N LEU A 387 4.45 4.62 -28.31
CA LEU A 387 5.05 4.52 -29.64
C LEU A 387 6.01 3.35 -29.81
N THR A 388 6.47 2.77 -28.70
CA THR A 388 7.39 1.64 -28.64
C THR A 388 6.72 0.35 -28.15
N GLU A 389 5.38 0.36 -27.97
CA GLU A 389 4.62 -0.74 -27.36
C GLU A 389 5.08 -1.06 -25.93
N GLY A 390 5.72 -0.09 -25.27
CA GLY A 390 6.31 -0.22 -23.93
C GLY A 390 5.34 0.03 -22.77
N LEU A 391 4.07 0.35 -23.02
CA LEU A 391 3.09 0.46 -21.94
C LEU A 391 2.72 -0.91 -21.38
N ILE A 392 2.54 -0.96 -20.05
CA ILE A 392 2.00 -2.14 -19.35
C ILE A 392 0.60 -1.79 -18.89
N ILE A 393 -0.38 -2.51 -19.43
CA ILE A 393 -1.81 -2.28 -19.17
C ILE A 393 -2.37 -3.52 -18.47
N THR A 394 -2.75 -3.38 -17.20
CA THR A 394 -3.35 -4.45 -16.40
C THR A 394 -4.82 -4.21 -16.12
N GLY A 395 -5.27 -2.97 -16.23
CA GLY A 395 -6.51 -2.49 -15.63
C GLY A 395 -6.40 -2.42 -14.10
N PRO A 396 -7.44 -1.93 -13.40
CA PRO A 396 -7.46 -1.88 -11.95
C PRO A 396 -7.34 -3.27 -11.32
N THR A 397 -6.36 -3.49 -10.47
CA THR A 397 -6.03 -4.79 -9.88
C THR A 397 -6.82 -5.10 -8.60
N GLY A 398 -7.30 -4.07 -7.91
CA GLY A 398 -7.98 -4.18 -6.62
C GLY A 398 -7.04 -4.27 -5.41
N THR A 399 -5.72 -4.19 -5.62
CA THR A 399 -4.72 -4.06 -4.55
C THR A 399 -3.98 -2.73 -4.66
N ASN A 400 -3.28 -2.32 -3.62
CA ASN A 400 -2.26 -1.26 -3.65
C ASN A 400 -1.23 -1.55 -2.56
N VAL A 401 -0.04 -1.96 -2.97
CA VAL A 401 1.11 -2.27 -2.12
C VAL A 401 2.37 -1.63 -2.70
N ASN A 402 2.26 -0.42 -3.22
CA ASN A 402 3.31 0.34 -3.91
C ASN A 402 3.78 -0.31 -5.22
N ASP A 403 5.02 -0.02 -5.63
CA ASP A 403 5.57 -0.30 -6.95
C ASP A 403 6.71 -1.31 -6.89
N VAL A 404 6.97 -1.95 -8.03
CA VAL A 404 8.19 -2.73 -8.24
C VAL A 404 8.84 -2.43 -9.58
N SER A 405 10.15 -2.23 -9.55
CA SER A 405 11.00 -2.03 -10.72
C SER A 405 11.96 -3.20 -10.87
N VAL A 406 12.14 -3.69 -12.07
CA VAL A 406 12.96 -4.87 -12.36
C VAL A 406 13.85 -4.61 -13.57
N LEU A 407 15.13 -4.90 -13.43
CA LEU A 407 16.07 -5.04 -14.54
C LEU A 407 16.29 -6.53 -14.79
N LEU A 408 15.98 -7.00 -15.98
CA LEU A 408 16.31 -8.34 -16.46
C LEU A 408 17.56 -8.28 -17.36
N ILE A 409 18.50 -9.18 -17.13
CA ILE A 409 19.65 -9.43 -18.01
C ILE A 409 19.62 -10.91 -18.36
N SER A 410 19.41 -11.24 -19.63
CA SER A 410 19.53 -12.62 -20.12
C SER A 410 20.97 -12.96 -20.54
N ASP A 411 21.20 -14.22 -20.86
CA ASP A 411 22.52 -14.72 -21.31
C ASP A 411 22.97 -14.08 -22.63
#